data_7e905ae175dcf2fd48c824fe6841081d
#
_entry.id   7e905ae175dcf2fd48c824fe6841081d
#
_cell.length_a   1.000
_cell.length_b   1.000
_cell.length_c   1.000
_cell.angle_alpha   90.00
_cell.angle_beta   90.00
_cell.angle_gamma   90.00
#
_symmetry.space_group_name_H-M   'P 1'
#
loop_
_entity.id
_entity.type
_entity.pdbx_description
1 polymer ?
#
loop_
_entity_poly.entity_id
_entity_poly.type
_entity_poly.pdbx_seq_one_letter_code
_entity_poly.pdbx_strand_id
1 'polypeptide(L)'
;ADLSDEERALALKELAQDFLAAGFFDRAEAAYRKLSSVPSEHLYALRQLLSIYVIEHEWAAATETARLLETQAGETHSLEIAHFYCERIDQALRAKRSEDARLLVEQLMKYADATPRAQMTIAKVAEAAGATTEAVRWWRRVIEKNPDYAPLVIGKLADAMNEQGDRAGALKLLLDTTERLSTADVMEATLSRIAAWQGIGAAETLAQSLLEKHPTLSAYNALLQIRLKGNPDDPMTKLVAGLMEKNGRKWSRFQCRKCGFLASSFSWHCLGCGAWESFSPKRVADR
;
A
#
# COMPACT_ATOMS: atom_id res chain seq x y z
N ALA A 1 19.06 25.04 -44.06
CA ALA A 1 17.66 24.73 -44.45
C ALA A 1 16.84 24.70 -43.15
N ASP A 2 15.75 25.46 -43.09
CA ASP A 2 14.85 25.39 -41.95
C ASP A 2 14.09 24.07 -42.05
N LEU A 3 14.07 23.33 -40.93
CA LEU A 3 13.31 22.09 -40.80
C LEU A 3 11.81 22.37 -40.97
N SER A 4 11.09 21.48 -41.60
CA SER A 4 9.62 21.49 -41.58
C SER A 4 9.08 21.29 -40.16
N ASP A 5 7.82 21.62 -39.91
CA ASP A 5 7.20 21.44 -38.59
C ASP A 5 7.16 19.97 -38.16
N GLU A 6 7.01 19.05 -39.14
CA GLU A 6 7.06 17.59 -38.88
C GLU A 6 8.48 17.14 -38.49
N GLU A 7 9.51 17.61 -39.21
CA GLU A 7 10.93 17.30 -38.90
C GLU A 7 11.32 17.88 -37.53
N ARG A 8 10.84 19.08 -37.18
CA ARG A 8 11.03 19.68 -35.84
C ARG A 8 10.37 18.87 -34.75
N ALA A 9 9.15 18.41 -34.98
CA ALA A 9 8.42 17.57 -34.03
C ALA A 9 9.13 16.23 -33.79
N LEU A 10 9.62 15.59 -34.89
CA LEU A 10 10.37 14.35 -34.80
C LEU A 10 11.69 14.54 -34.03
N ALA A 11 12.47 15.56 -34.38
CA ALA A 11 13.73 15.87 -33.71
C ALA A 11 13.51 16.16 -32.19
N LEU A 12 12.44 16.89 -31.86
CA LEU A 12 12.07 17.20 -30.48
C LEU A 12 11.66 15.93 -29.72
N LYS A 13 10.95 15.01 -30.37
CA LYS A 13 10.56 13.71 -29.80
C LYS A 13 11.78 12.85 -29.48
N GLU A 14 12.71 12.70 -30.41
CA GLU A 14 13.96 11.95 -30.20
C GLU A 14 14.78 12.57 -29.06
N LEU A 15 14.95 13.89 -29.07
CA LEU A 15 15.66 14.60 -28.01
C LEU A 15 15.01 14.40 -26.63
N ALA A 16 13.68 14.43 -26.56
CA ALA A 16 12.95 14.19 -25.32
C ALA A 16 13.13 12.76 -24.80
N GLN A 17 13.15 11.77 -25.71
CA GLN A 17 13.44 10.37 -25.38
C GLN A 17 14.87 10.21 -24.85
N ASP A 18 15.86 10.83 -25.48
CA ASP A 18 17.25 10.81 -25.05
C ASP A 18 17.42 11.42 -23.66
N PHE A 19 16.80 12.56 -23.39
CA PHE A 19 16.79 13.16 -22.05
C PHE A 19 16.16 12.24 -21.02
N LEU A 20 15.03 11.61 -21.34
CA LEU A 20 14.37 10.68 -20.44
C LEU A 20 15.24 9.45 -20.16
N ALA A 21 15.85 8.87 -21.20
CA ALA A 21 16.75 7.72 -21.07
C ALA A 21 18.01 8.04 -20.25
N ALA A 22 18.50 9.28 -20.37
CA ALA A 22 19.64 9.78 -19.60
C ALA A 22 19.29 10.22 -18.16
N GLY A 23 18.01 10.20 -17.77
CA GLY A 23 17.54 10.63 -16.45
C GLY A 23 17.48 12.15 -16.27
N PHE A 24 17.54 12.94 -17.34
CA PHE A 24 17.37 14.39 -17.30
C PHE A 24 15.89 14.77 -17.34
N PHE A 25 15.15 14.47 -16.27
CA PHE A 25 13.68 14.59 -16.21
C PHE A 25 13.20 16.01 -16.49
N ASP A 26 13.81 17.06 -15.91
CA ASP A 26 13.44 18.46 -16.19
C ASP A 26 13.50 18.81 -17.66
N ARG A 27 14.55 18.33 -18.38
CA ARG A 27 14.73 18.59 -19.82
C ARG A 27 13.74 17.79 -20.65
N ALA A 28 13.53 16.53 -20.28
CA ALA A 28 12.54 15.66 -20.92
C ALA A 28 11.13 16.25 -20.77
N GLU A 29 10.76 16.71 -19.57
CA GLU A 29 9.49 17.38 -19.31
C GLU A 29 9.31 18.61 -20.21
N ALA A 30 10.31 19.50 -20.23
CA ALA A 30 10.25 20.71 -21.05
C ALA A 30 10.07 20.40 -22.56
N ALA A 31 10.76 19.35 -23.05
CA ALA A 31 10.65 18.91 -24.43
C ALA A 31 9.28 18.28 -24.72
N TYR A 32 8.77 17.40 -23.85
CA TYR A 32 7.43 16.81 -24.01
C TYR A 32 6.30 17.83 -23.85
N ARG A 33 6.43 18.85 -23.01
CA ARG A 33 5.49 19.96 -22.94
C ARG A 33 5.41 20.73 -24.27
N LYS A 34 6.53 20.99 -24.92
CA LYS A 34 6.53 21.58 -26.26
C LYS A 34 5.92 20.64 -27.28
N LEU A 35 6.25 19.35 -27.24
CA LEU A 35 5.72 18.34 -28.14
C LEU A 35 4.21 18.16 -28.00
N SER A 36 3.66 18.34 -26.78
CA SER A 36 2.23 18.26 -26.55
C SER A 36 1.41 19.36 -27.24
N SER A 37 2.03 20.43 -27.72
CA SER A 37 1.36 21.44 -28.56
C SER A 37 1.22 21.03 -30.03
N VAL A 38 1.90 19.94 -30.46
CA VAL A 38 1.78 19.40 -31.81
C VAL A 38 0.64 18.38 -31.83
N PRO A 39 -0.45 18.59 -32.62
CA PRO A 39 -1.65 17.76 -32.55
C PRO A 39 -1.40 16.26 -32.77
N SER A 40 -0.53 15.89 -33.71
CA SER A 40 -0.17 14.49 -34.02
C SER A 40 0.60 13.81 -32.88
N GLU A 41 1.31 14.54 -32.03
CA GLU A 41 2.15 14.01 -30.95
C GLU A 41 1.55 14.27 -29.56
N HIS A 42 0.44 14.97 -29.49
CA HIS A 42 -0.16 15.42 -28.23
C HIS A 42 -0.38 14.31 -27.21
N LEU A 43 -1.11 13.25 -27.59
CA LEU A 43 -1.42 12.14 -26.68
C LEU A 43 -0.17 11.32 -26.32
N TYR A 44 0.76 11.18 -27.26
CA TYR A 44 2.05 10.55 -26.95
C TYR A 44 2.81 11.34 -25.91
N ALA A 45 2.94 12.66 -26.10
CA ALA A 45 3.62 13.53 -25.13
C ALA A 45 2.97 13.51 -23.75
N LEU A 46 1.62 13.50 -23.64
CA LEU A 46 0.91 13.40 -22.37
C LEU A 46 1.23 12.07 -21.63
N ARG A 47 1.32 10.94 -22.35
CA ARG A 47 1.70 9.67 -21.71
C ARG A 47 3.12 9.69 -21.16
N GLN A 48 4.06 10.33 -21.88
CA GLN A 48 5.43 10.49 -21.38
C GLN A 48 5.50 11.45 -20.18
N LEU A 49 4.77 12.57 -20.22
CA LEU A 49 4.66 13.49 -19.10
C LEU A 49 4.07 12.81 -17.86
N LEU A 50 3.03 12.01 -18.02
CA LEU A 50 2.47 11.23 -16.91
C LEU A 50 3.52 10.32 -16.28
N SER A 51 4.33 9.63 -17.09
CA SER A 51 5.42 8.78 -16.61
C SER A 51 6.47 9.58 -15.83
N ILE A 52 6.88 10.74 -16.32
CA ILE A 52 7.84 11.63 -15.66
C ILE A 52 7.28 12.09 -14.31
N TYR A 53 6.05 12.60 -14.25
CA TYR A 53 5.43 13.07 -13.02
C TYR A 53 5.28 11.98 -11.97
N VAL A 54 5.03 10.73 -12.38
CA VAL A 54 5.01 9.57 -11.46
C VAL A 54 6.41 9.29 -10.90
N ILE A 55 7.46 9.34 -11.73
CA ILE A 55 8.85 9.12 -11.31
C ILE A 55 9.30 10.23 -10.32
N GLU A 56 8.97 11.47 -10.62
CA GLU A 56 9.34 12.64 -9.79
C GLU A 56 8.42 12.87 -8.59
N HIS A 57 7.38 12.02 -8.43
CA HIS A 57 6.38 12.14 -7.38
C HIS A 57 5.58 13.46 -7.42
N GLU A 58 5.43 14.03 -8.60
CA GLU A 58 4.63 15.22 -8.86
C GLU A 58 3.14 14.85 -9.03
N TRP A 59 2.54 14.37 -7.94
CA TRP A 59 1.23 13.72 -7.95
C TRP A 59 0.08 14.63 -8.41
N ALA A 60 0.20 15.95 -8.24
CA ALA A 60 -0.80 16.89 -8.73
C ALA A 60 -0.79 16.94 -10.26
N ALA A 61 0.39 17.10 -10.87
CA ALA A 61 0.58 17.11 -12.31
C ALA A 61 0.21 15.75 -12.93
N ALA A 62 0.59 14.64 -12.27
CA ALA A 62 0.20 13.30 -12.67
C ALA A 62 -1.33 13.14 -12.70
N THR A 63 -2.05 13.63 -11.67
CA THR A 63 -3.51 13.56 -11.60
C THR A 63 -4.16 14.30 -12.78
N GLU A 64 -3.73 15.54 -13.06
CA GLU A 64 -4.30 16.35 -14.14
C GLU A 64 -3.99 15.75 -15.52
N THR A 65 -2.75 15.26 -15.72
CA THR A 65 -2.37 14.62 -16.97
C THR A 65 -3.14 13.32 -17.21
N ALA A 66 -3.35 12.50 -16.19
CA ALA A 66 -4.16 11.29 -16.29
C ALA A 66 -5.61 11.61 -16.66
N ARG A 67 -6.22 12.66 -16.07
CA ARG A 67 -7.57 13.12 -16.45
C ARG A 67 -7.66 13.62 -17.88
N LEU A 68 -6.62 14.31 -18.37
CA LEU A 68 -6.57 14.72 -19.77
C LEU A 68 -6.55 13.49 -20.70
N LEU A 69 -5.79 12.46 -20.37
CA LEU A 69 -5.79 11.19 -21.11
C LEU A 69 -7.15 10.49 -21.07
N GLU A 70 -7.84 10.47 -19.91
CA GLU A 70 -9.21 9.94 -19.81
C GLU A 70 -10.17 10.67 -20.76
N THR A 71 -10.11 12.00 -20.79
CA THR A 71 -11.06 12.81 -21.55
C THR A 71 -10.74 12.87 -23.06
N GLN A 72 -9.48 12.87 -23.43
CA GLN A 72 -9.04 13.09 -24.82
C GLN A 72 -8.69 11.79 -25.56
N ALA A 73 -8.22 10.76 -24.85
CA ALA A 73 -7.85 9.49 -25.45
C ALA A 73 -8.86 8.37 -25.15
N GLY A 74 -9.83 8.60 -24.25
CA GLY A 74 -10.76 7.56 -23.80
C GLY A 74 -10.07 6.47 -22.95
N GLU A 75 -8.90 6.75 -22.40
CA GLU A 75 -8.18 5.83 -21.52
C GLU A 75 -8.83 5.78 -20.15
N THR A 76 -8.57 4.73 -19.37
CA THR A 76 -9.07 4.59 -18.00
C THR A 76 -7.89 4.68 -17.03
N HIS A 77 -7.83 5.73 -16.22
CA HIS A 77 -6.80 5.97 -15.22
C HIS A 77 -7.35 6.09 -13.79
N SER A 78 -8.59 5.64 -13.57
CA SER A 78 -9.26 5.79 -12.26
C SER A 78 -8.47 5.14 -11.11
N LEU A 79 -7.78 4.03 -11.36
CA LEU A 79 -6.92 3.37 -10.37
C LEU A 79 -5.70 4.22 -10.03
N GLU A 80 -4.97 4.69 -11.05
CA GLU A 80 -3.78 5.52 -10.89
C GLU A 80 -4.12 6.85 -10.22
N ILE A 81 -5.21 7.51 -10.63
CA ILE A 81 -5.71 8.76 -10.05
C ILE A 81 -6.04 8.55 -8.56
N ALA A 82 -6.67 7.44 -8.19
CA ALA A 82 -6.92 7.12 -6.78
C ALA A 82 -5.61 7.02 -5.99
N HIS A 83 -4.59 6.37 -6.55
CA HIS A 83 -3.27 6.27 -5.93
C HIS A 83 -2.58 7.63 -5.82
N PHE A 84 -2.66 8.49 -6.83
CA PHE A 84 -2.08 9.83 -6.79
C PHE A 84 -2.73 10.69 -5.69
N TYR A 85 -4.06 10.60 -5.53
CA TYR A 85 -4.72 11.25 -4.38
C TYR A 85 -4.24 10.68 -3.05
N CYS A 86 -4.07 9.36 -2.92
CA CYS A 86 -3.53 8.76 -1.70
C CYS A 86 -2.13 9.28 -1.37
N GLU A 87 -1.24 9.41 -2.37
CA GLU A 87 0.10 9.97 -2.17
C GLU A 87 0.05 11.45 -1.73
N ARG A 88 -0.80 12.27 -2.37
CA ARG A 88 -0.99 13.68 -1.98
C ARG A 88 -1.51 13.81 -0.56
N ILE A 89 -2.46 12.98 -0.16
CA ILE A 89 -2.98 12.94 1.21
C ILE A 89 -1.87 12.53 2.19
N ASP A 90 -1.09 11.50 1.85
CA ASP A 90 0.04 11.08 2.68
C ASP A 90 1.11 12.17 2.83
N GLN A 91 1.38 12.94 1.76
CA GLN A 91 2.26 14.12 1.81
C GLN A 91 1.68 15.22 2.72
N ALA A 92 0.38 15.52 2.61
CA ALA A 92 -0.30 16.52 3.44
C ALA A 92 -0.28 16.13 4.92
N LEU A 93 -0.56 14.86 5.25
CA LEU A 93 -0.52 14.35 6.62
C LEU A 93 0.91 14.41 7.22
N ARG A 94 1.94 14.03 6.46
CA ARG A 94 3.35 14.14 6.89
C ARG A 94 3.74 15.59 7.16
N ALA A 95 3.23 16.52 6.34
CA ALA A 95 3.45 17.96 6.50
C ALA A 95 2.53 18.60 7.55
N LYS A 96 1.71 17.81 8.28
CA LYS A 96 0.73 18.28 9.27
C LYS A 96 -0.31 19.27 8.71
N ARG A 97 -0.60 19.21 7.41
CA ARG A 97 -1.60 20.02 6.72
C ARG A 97 -2.93 19.27 6.68
N SER A 98 -3.58 19.15 7.84
CA SER A 98 -4.77 18.33 8.01
C SER A 98 -5.96 18.81 7.17
N GLU A 99 -6.10 20.12 6.96
CA GLU A 99 -7.18 20.67 6.13
C GLU A 99 -6.98 20.33 4.66
N ASP A 100 -5.75 20.42 4.14
CA ASP A 100 -5.45 19.99 2.77
C ASP A 100 -5.76 18.49 2.57
N ALA A 101 -5.40 17.67 3.56
CA ALA A 101 -5.72 16.24 3.53
C ALA A 101 -7.23 16.00 3.47
N ARG A 102 -8.04 16.75 4.25
CA ARG A 102 -9.49 16.66 4.26
C ARG A 102 -10.09 17.03 2.89
N LEU A 103 -9.65 18.13 2.29
CA LEU A 103 -10.11 18.55 0.97
C LEU A 103 -9.76 17.53 -0.13
N LEU A 104 -8.58 16.92 -0.05
CA LEU A 104 -8.18 15.86 -0.98
C LEU A 104 -9.02 14.59 -0.81
N VAL A 105 -9.47 14.27 0.42
CA VAL A 105 -10.38 13.14 0.68
C VAL A 105 -11.70 13.32 -0.07
N GLU A 106 -12.26 14.52 -0.15
CA GLU A 106 -13.49 14.80 -0.91
C GLU A 106 -13.36 14.40 -2.40
N GLN A 107 -12.16 14.59 -2.97
CA GLN A 107 -11.89 14.13 -4.34
C GLN A 107 -11.64 12.62 -4.40
N LEU A 108 -10.90 12.06 -3.43
CA LEU A 108 -10.62 10.63 -3.36
C LEU A 108 -11.90 9.81 -3.18
N MET A 109 -12.92 10.34 -2.52
CA MET A 109 -14.23 9.67 -2.34
C MET A 109 -14.87 9.22 -3.66
N LYS A 110 -14.61 9.92 -4.77
CA LYS A 110 -15.09 9.54 -6.11
C LYS A 110 -14.48 8.22 -6.59
N TYR A 111 -13.33 7.84 -6.02
CA TYR A 111 -12.55 6.67 -6.35
C TYR A 111 -12.49 5.66 -5.19
N ALA A 112 -13.32 5.81 -4.15
CA ALA A 112 -13.26 5.01 -2.93
C ALA A 112 -13.45 3.51 -3.18
N ASP A 113 -14.18 3.13 -4.23
CA ASP A 113 -14.40 1.74 -4.63
C ASP A 113 -13.40 1.24 -5.69
N ALA A 114 -12.54 2.10 -6.23
CA ALA A 114 -11.55 1.72 -7.22
C ALA A 114 -10.39 0.92 -6.61
N THR A 115 -10.07 1.17 -5.32
CA THR A 115 -8.92 0.55 -4.66
C THR A 115 -9.12 0.44 -3.15
N PRO A 116 -8.71 -0.67 -2.50
CA PRO A 116 -8.68 -0.77 -1.03
C PRO A 116 -7.80 0.31 -0.40
N ARG A 117 -6.75 0.78 -1.10
CA ARG A 117 -5.91 1.88 -0.62
C ARG A 117 -6.70 3.16 -0.39
N ALA A 118 -7.62 3.52 -1.30
CA ALA A 118 -8.46 4.71 -1.13
C ALA A 118 -9.26 4.64 0.17
N GLN A 119 -9.91 3.50 0.44
CA GLN A 119 -10.67 3.27 1.67
C GLN A 119 -9.79 3.36 2.92
N MET A 120 -8.58 2.78 2.88
CA MET A 120 -7.61 2.86 3.97
C MET A 120 -7.09 4.29 4.20
N THR A 121 -6.89 5.05 3.13
CA THR A 121 -6.42 6.44 3.21
C THR A 121 -7.49 7.34 3.78
N ILE A 122 -8.76 7.16 3.41
CA ILE A 122 -9.90 7.88 4.00
C ILE A 122 -9.99 7.57 5.49
N ALA A 123 -9.89 6.27 5.87
CA ALA A 123 -9.88 5.87 7.28
C ALA A 123 -8.72 6.52 8.07
N LYS A 124 -7.54 6.58 7.49
CA LYS A 124 -6.35 7.22 8.09
C LYS A 124 -6.55 8.72 8.34
N VAL A 125 -7.19 9.44 7.43
CA VAL A 125 -7.52 10.86 7.62
C VAL A 125 -8.57 11.03 8.71
N ALA A 126 -9.62 10.19 8.74
CA ALA A 126 -10.62 10.17 9.79
C ALA A 126 -10.01 9.89 11.18
N GLU A 127 -9.11 8.90 11.27
CA GLU A 127 -8.33 8.59 12.49
C GLU A 127 -7.53 9.82 12.95
N ALA A 128 -6.78 10.46 12.04
CA ALA A 128 -5.98 11.65 12.34
C ALA A 128 -6.83 12.87 12.78
N ALA A 129 -8.08 12.94 12.34
CA ALA A 129 -9.04 13.96 12.74
C ALA A 129 -9.82 13.60 14.05
N GLY A 130 -9.54 12.45 14.68
CA GLY A 130 -10.26 11.97 15.85
C GLY A 130 -11.68 11.42 15.56
N ALA A 131 -12.04 11.26 14.28
CA ALA A 131 -13.32 10.70 13.85
C ALA A 131 -13.28 9.17 13.84
N THR A 132 -13.02 8.56 15.00
CA THR A 132 -12.75 7.12 15.16
C THR A 132 -13.89 6.24 14.61
N THR A 133 -15.15 6.65 14.79
CA THR A 133 -16.31 5.89 14.26
C THR A 133 -16.29 5.83 12.73
N GLU A 134 -15.89 6.90 12.06
CA GLU A 134 -15.76 6.92 10.61
C GLU A 134 -14.58 6.05 10.15
N ALA A 135 -13.44 6.14 10.83
CA ALA A 135 -12.27 5.31 10.54
C ALA A 135 -12.60 3.81 10.64
N VAL A 136 -13.29 3.39 11.72
CA VAL A 136 -13.77 2.01 11.93
C VAL A 136 -14.66 1.56 10.78
N ARG A 137 -15.61 2.39 10.34
CA ARG A 137 -16.50 2.07 9.20
C ARG A 137 -15.72 1.79 7.93
N TRP A 138 -14.70 2.61 7.61
CA TRP A 138 -13.88 2.45 6.42
C TRP A 138 -12.97 1.22 6.49
N TRP A 139 -12.32 0.95 7.63
CA TRP A 139 -11.50 -0.26 7.79
C TRP A 139 -12.34 -1.54 7.73
N ARG A 140 -13.56 -1.57 8.29
CA ARG A 140 -14.49 -2.69 8.13
C ARG A 140 -14.81 -2.94 6.66
N ARG A 141 -15.11 -1.88 5.90
CA ARG A 141 -15.38 -1.97 4.46
C ARG A 141 -14.22 -2.58 3.68
N VAL A 142 -12.95 -2.28 4.05
CA VAL A 142 -11.77 -2.93 3.45
C VAL A 142 -11.81 -4.43 3.67
N ILE A 143 -12.05 -4.90 4.89
CA ILE A 143 -12.07 -6.34 5.21
C ILE A 143 -13.24 -7.06 4.54
N GLU A 144 -14.40 -6.42 4.46
CA GLU A 144 -15.60 -6.98 3.84
C GLU A 144 -15.47 -7.11 2.32
N LYS A 145 -15.00 -6.05 1.64
CA LYS A 145 -14.89 -6.03 0.19
C LYS A 145 -13.59 -6.63 -0.34
N ASN A 146 -12.52 -6.51 0.41
CA ASN A 146 -11.17 -6.90 0.00
C ASN A 146 -10.46 -7.67 1.14
N PRO A 147 -10.92 -8.88 1.50
CA PRO A 147 -10.43 -9.60 2.68
C PRO A 147 -8.93 -9.87 2.65
N ASP A 148 -8.33 -10.02 1.48
CA ASP A 148 -6.89 -10.20 1.34
C ASP A 148 -6.07 -9.03 1.90
N TYR A 149 -6.66 -7.82 2.02
CA TYR A 149 -6.03 -6.64 2.61
C TYR A 149 -6.26 -6.51 4.12
N ALA A 150 -6.96 -7.45 4.75
CA ALA A 150 -7.14 -7.48 6.20
C ALA A 150 -5.81 -7.35 6.98
N PRO A 151 -4.68 -7.98 6.57
CA PRO A 151 -3.40 -7.83 7.26
C PRO A 151 -2.96 -6.38 7.47
N LEU A 152 -3.35 -5.47 6.59
CA LEU A 152 -2.95 -4.06 6.63
C LEU A 152 -3.81 -3.19 7.58
N VAL A 153 -4.99 -3.65 7.97
CA VAL A 153 -5.97 -2.84 8.72
C VAL A 153 -6.48 -3.48 10.01
N ILE A 154 -6.42 -4.83 10.13
CA ILE A 154 -7.07 -5.57 11.21
C ILE A 154 -6.62 -5.11 12.60
N GLY A 155 -5.34 -4.81 12.76
CA GLY A 155 -4.78 -4.34 14.02
C GLY A 155 -5.37 -3.00 14.44
N LYS A 156 -5.33 -2.01 13.54
CA LYS A 156 -5.87 -0.67 13.80
C LYS A 156 -7.37 -0.71 14.08
N LEU A 157 -8.10 -1.50 13.29
CA LEU A 157 -9.54 -1.67 13.49
C LEU A 157 -9.86 -2.24 14.86
N ALA A 158 -9.14 -3.28 15.29
CA ALA A 158 -9.36 -3.89 16.59
C ALA A 158 -9.02 -2.93 17.74
N ASP A 159 -7.94 -2.14 17.64
CA ASP A 159 -7.57 -1.14 18.63
C ASP A 159 -8.66 -0.05 18.73
N ALA A 160 -9.11 0.49 17.61
CA ALA A 160 -10.16 1.51 17.58
C ALA A 160 -11.51 1.00 18.12
N MET A 161 -11.87 -0.25 17.85
CA MET A 161 -13.07 -0.89 18.45
C MET A 161 -12.93 -1.03 19.97
N ASN A 162 -11.74 -1.47 20.44
CA ASN A 162 -11.48 -1.59 21.87
C ASN A 162 -11.54 -0.21 22.59
N GLU A 163 -11.01 0.84 21.97
CA GLU A 163 -11.10 2.22 22.50
C GLU A 163 -12.54 2.72 22.57
N GLN A 164 -13.41 2.27 21.67
CA GLN A 164 -14.85 2.54 21.71
C GLN A 164 -15.62 1.66 22.71
N GLY A 165 -14.94 0.78 23.45
CA GLY A 165 -15.53 -0.13 24.42
C GLY A 165 -16.02 -1.46 23.84
N ASP A 166 -15.91 -1.69 22.54
CA ASP A 166 -16.32 -2.94 21.89
C ASP A 166 -15.14 -3.94 21.81
N ARG A 167 -14.55 -4.25 22.96
CA ARG A 167 -13.49 -5.26 23.06
C ARG A 167 -13.96 -6.64 22.62
N ALA A 168 -15.18 -7.01 22.94
CA ALA A 168 -15.73 -8.32 22.58
C ALA A 168 -15.87 -8.47 21.06
N GLY A 169 -16.39 -7.46 20.39
CA GLY A 169 -16.46 -7.41 18.92
C GLY A 169 -15.08 -7.41 18.26
N ALA A 170 -14.11 -6.67 18.83
CA ALA A 170 -12.74 -6.65 18.38
C ALA A 170 -12.07 -8.03 18.46
N LEU A 171 -12.22 -8.74 19.59
CA LEU A 171 -11.71 -10.11 19.76
C LEU A 171 -12.33 -11.08 18.76
N LYS A 172 -13.65 -11.03 18.59
CA LYS A 172 -14.34 -11.86 17.61
C LYS A 172 -13.80 -11.62 16.21
N LEU A 173 -13.69 -10.35 15.80
CA LEU A 173 -13.16 -9.96 14.49
C LEU A 173 -11.73 -10.50 14.26
N LEU A 174 -10.86 -10.37 15.26
CA LEU A 174 -9.48 -10.87 15.22
C LEU A 174 -9.46 -12.39 15.03
N LEU A 175 -10.21 -13.13 15.83
CA LEU A 175 -10.26 -14.59 15.77
C LEU A 175 -10.84 -15.09 14.44
N ASP A 176 -12.00 -14.56 14.01
CA ASP A 176 -12.64 -14.93 12.75
C ASP A 176 -11.73 -14.63 11.54
N THR A 177 -11.00 -13.50 11.59
CA THR A 177 -10.06 -13.14 10.51
C THR A 177 -8.84 -14.06 10.51
N THR A 178 -8.31 -14.40 11.68
CA THR A 178 -7.17 -15.31 11.81
C THR A 178 -7.51 -16.73 11.32
N GLU A 179 -8.71 -17.21 11.61
CA GLU A 179 -9.17 -18.52 11.13
C GLU A 179 -9.28 -18.57 9.61
N ARG A 180 -9.73 -17.46 8.99
CA ARG A 180 -9.87 -17.36 7.52
C ARG A 180 -8.58 -17.11 6.77
N LEU A 181 -7.66 -16.37 7.35
CA LEU A 181 -6.48 -15.82 6.66
C LEU A 181 -5.17 -16.12 7.37
N SER A 182 -5.00 -17.13 8.09
CA SER A 182 -3.80 -17.59 8.86
C SER A 182 -2.41 -17.05 8.37
N THR A 183 -2.32 -15.76 8.03
CA THR A 183 -1.09 -15.10 7.57
C THR A 183 -0.26 -14.59 8.74
N ALA A 184 1.06 -14.45 8.57
CA ALA A 184 1.97 -13.95 9.61
C ALA A 184 1.47 -12.63 10.23
N ASP A 185 1.09 -11.66 9.39
CA ASP A 185 0.72 -10.32 9.84
C ASP A 185 -0.64 -10.32 10.60
N VAL A 186 -1.60 -11.17 10.19
CA VAL A 186 -2.88 -11.33 10.91
C VAL A 186 -2.68 -12.03 12.24
N MET A 187 -1.88 -13.10 12.27
CA MET A 187 -1.54 -13.82 13.51
C MET A 187 -0.82 -12.89 14.49
N GLU A 188 0.17 -12.13 14.04
CA GLU A 188 0.88 -11.16 14.88
C GLU A 188 -0.07 -10.10 15.44
N ALA A 189 -0.94 -9.52 14.61
CA ALA A 189 -1.92 -8.54 15.04
C ALA A 189 -2.88 -9.10 16.09
N THR A 190 -3.33 -10.34 15.92
CA THR A 190 -4.25 -11.02 16.85
C THR A 190 -3.57 -11.37 18.15
N LEU A 191 -2.45 -12.08 18.09
CA LEU A 191 -1.74 -12.56 19.29
C LEU A 191 -1.23 -11.41 20.15
N SER A 192 -0.73 -10.32 19.54
CA SER A 192 -0.27 -9.17 20.31
C SER A 192 -1.38 -8.50 21.12
N ARG A 193 -2.60 -8.45 20.58
CA ARG A 193 -3.77 -7.87 21.25
C ARG A 193 -4.35 -8.80 22.30
N ILE A 194 -4.40 -10.11 22.03
CA ILE A 194 -4.79 -11.09 23.04
C ILE A 194 -3.80 -11.07 24.21
N ALA A 195 -2.50 -10.99 23.94
CA ALA A 195 -1.50 -10.85 25.00
C ALA A 195 -1.70 -9.58 25.84
N ALA A 196 -2.03 -8.46 25.21
CA ALA A 196 -2.28 -7.19 25.89
C ALA A 196 -3.61 -7.16 26.66
N TRP A 197 -4.66 -7.79 26.15
CA TRP A 197 -6.01 -7.69 26.71
C TRP A 197 -6.40 -8.83 27.63
N GLN A 198 -5.82 -10.03 27.44
CA GLN A 198 -6.16 -11.26 28.19
C GLN A 198 -4.96 -11.91 28.85
N GLY A 199 -3.75 -11.41 28.57
CA GLY A 199 -2.50 -11.94 29.11
C GLY A 199 -1.76 -12.87 28.16
N ILE A 200 -0.46 -13.05 28.43
CA ILE A 200 0.46 -13.84 27.59
C ILE A 200 0.04 -15.32 27.52
N GLY A 201 -0.43 -15.91 28.61
CA GLY A 201 -0.89 -17.30 28.62
C GLY A 201 -2.02 -17.59 27.65
N ALA A 202 -3.02 -16.66 27.54
CA ALA A 202 -4.10 -16.78 26.58
C ALA A 202 -3.57 -16.70 25.13
N ALA A 203 -2.62 -15.79 24.86
CA ALA A 203 -1.99 -15.66 23.55
C ALA A 203 -1.15 -16.90 23.21
N GLU A 204 -0.44 -17.50 24.16
CA GLU A 204 0.34 -18.72 23.95
C GLU A 204 -0.57 -19.91 23.62
N THR A 205 -1.66 -20.08 24.36
CA THR A 205 -2.64 -21.15 24.10
C THR A 205 -3.23 -21.01 22.69
N LEU A 206 -3.59 -19.79 22.27
CA LEU A 206 -4.07 -19.56 20.91
C LEU A 206 -2.97 -19.85 19.86
N ALA A 207 -1.73 -19.39 20.09
CA ALA A 207 -0.63 -19.60 19.16
C ALA A 207 -0.33 -21.09 18.97
N GLN A 208 -0.41 -21.91 20.04
CA GLN A 208 -0.29 -23.37 19.97
C GLN A 208 -1.41 -23.99 19.14
N SER A 209 -2.67 -23.61 19.40
CA SER A 209 -3.82 -24.08 18.62
C SER A 209 -3.74 -23.71 17.13
N LEU A 210 -3.24 -22.50 16.82
CA LEU A 210 -3.02 -22.09 15.44
C LEU A 210 -1.92 -22.92 14.76
N LEU A 211 -0.84 -23.22 15.47
CA LEU A 211 0.23 -24.07 14.95
C LEU A 211 -0.25 -25.51 14.72
N GLU A 212 -1.09 -26.07 15.58
CA GLU A 212 -1.68 -27.40 15.40
C GLU A 212 -2.61 -27.47 14.18
N LYS A 213 -3.45 -26.44 13.99
CA LYS A 213 -4.38 -26.34 12.85
C LYS A 213 -3.68 -26.03 11.53
N HIS A 214 -2.69 -25.14 11.57
CA HIS A 214 -1.95 -24.63 10.43
C HIS A 214 -0.44 -24.69 10.69
N PRO A 215 0.20 -25.85 10.50
CA PRO A 215 1.64 -26.05 10.81
C PRO A 215 2.53 -25.34 9.78
N THR A 216 2.58 -24.01 9.87
CA THR A 216 3.38 -23.14 9.01
C THR A 216 4.55 -22.52 9.77
N LEU A 217 5.59 -22.10 9.04
CA LEU A 217 6.70 -21.35 9.63
C LEU A 217 6.23 -20.04 10.26
N SER A 218 5.21 -19.40 9.70
CA SER A 218 4.60 -18.17 10.23
C SER A 218 3.93 -18.44 11.60
N ALA A 219 3.15 -19.51 11.73
CA ALA A 219 2.51 -19.91 12.99
C ALA A 219 3.54 -20.29 14.06
N TYR A 220 4.58 -21.02 13.66
CA TYR A 220 5.67 -21.38 14.58
C TYR A 220 6.43 -20.14 15.07
N ASN A 221 6.77 -19.23 14.17
CA ASN A 221 7.43 -17.97 14.54
C ASN A 221 6.53 -17.14 15.49
N ALA A 222 5.23 -17.06 15.22
CA ALA A 222 4.28 -16.36 16.07
C ALA A 222 4.26 -16.92 17.50
N LEU A 223 4.27 -18.26 17.67
CA LEU A 223 4.37 -18.90 18.97
C LEU A 223 5.69 -18.54 19.68
N LEU A 224 6.83 -18.61 18.96
CA LEU A 224 8.13 -18.24 19.53
C LEU A 224 8.16 -16.79 20.03
N GLN A 225 7.59 -15.85 19.26
CA GLN A 225 7.52 -14.44 19.65
C GLN A 225 6.66 -14.23 20.91
N ILE A 226 5.56 -14.95 21.06
CA ILE A 226 4.73 -14.90 22.27
C ILE A 226 5.47 -15.48 23.48
N ARG A 227 6.16 -16.61 23.32
CA ARG A 227 6.99 -17.19 24.38
C ARG A 227 8.11 -16.25 24.82
N LEU A 228 8.78 -15.59 23.90
CA LEU A 228 9.80 -14.58 24.23
C LEU A 228 9.24 -13.38 24.97
N LYS A 229 8.01 -12.97 24.68
CA LYS A 229 7.32 -11.91 25.47
C LYS A 229 7.03 -12.38 26.91
N GLY A 230 6.70 -13.66 27.10
CA GLY A 230 6.45 -14.25 28.42
C GLY A 230 7.70 -14.55 29.23
N ASN A 231 8.73 -15.05 28.59
CA ASN A 231 10.03 -15.33 29.16
C ASN A 231 11.17 -14.86 28.24
N PRO A 232 11.56 -13.57 28.37
CA PRO A 232 12.60 -12.99 27.50
C PRO A 232 13.96 -13.63 27.65
N ASP A 233 14.22 -14.37 28.74
CA ASP A 233 15.54 -14.93 29.07
C ASP A 233 15.67 -16.42 28.76
N ASP A 234 14.65 -17.03 28.17
CA ASP A 234 14.75 -18.44 27.74
C ASP A 234 15.79 -18.61 26.60
N PRO A 235 16.95 -19.26 26.86
CA PRO A 235 18.04 -19.32 25.91
C PRO A 235 17.67 -20.12 24.65
N MET A 236 16.84 -21.17 24.80
CA MET A 236 16.48 -22.05 23.69
C MET A 236 15.51 -21.29 22.74
N THR A 237 14.50 -20.64 23.29
CA THR A 237 13.56 -19.84 22.48
C THR A 237 14.26 -18.69 21.77
N LYS A 238 15.21 -18.01 22.45
CA LYS A 238 16.07 -16.97 21.82
C LYS A 238 16.89 -17.54 20.66
N LEU A 239 17.53 -18.67 20.85
CA LEU A 239 18.34 -19.31 19.81
C LEU A 239 17.51 -19.65 18.58
N VAL A 240 16.37 -20.31 18.79
CA VAL A 240 15.48 -20.72 17.68
C VAL A 240 14.86 -19.52 16.97
N ALA A 241 14.41 -18.51 17.71
CA ALA A 241 13.88 -17.29 17.13
C ALA A 241 14.94 -16.54 16.29
N GLY A 242 16.17 -16.46 16.78
CA GLY A 242 17.30 -15.87 16.03
C GLY A 242 17.65 -16.64 14.75
N LEU A 243 17.57 -17.97 14.78
CA LEU A 243 17.74 -18.80 13.57
C LEU A 243 16.60 -18.58 12.57
N MET A 244 15.36 -18.49 13.07
CA MET A 244 14.19 -18.17 12.24
C MET A 244 14.31 -16.79 11.59
N GLU A 245 14.75 -15.78 12.32
CA GLU A 245 14.96 -14.43 11.78
C GLU A 245 16.02 -14.41 10.68
N LYS A 246 17.19 -15.03 10.93
CA LYS A 246 18.28 -15.08 9.94
C LYS A 246 17.87 -15.78 8.65
N ASN A 247 17.20 -16.92 8.76
CA ASN A 247 16.81 -17.74 7.62
C ASN A 247 15.46 -17.28 7.01
N GLY A 248 14.61 -16.65 7.82
CA GLY A 248 13.28 -16.20 7.45
C GLY A 248 13.25 -14.96 6.56
N ARG A 249 14.35 -14.21 6.43
CA ARG A 249 14.39 -12.96 5.65
C ARG A 249 13.93 -13.11 4.20
N LYS A 250 14.11 -14.26 3.57
CA LYS A 250 13.63 -14.54 2.21
C LYS A 250 12.11 -14.77 2.18
N TRP A 251 11.58 -15.40 3.23
CA TRP A 251 10.20 -15.83 3.33
C TRP A 251 9.26 -14.70 3.79
N SER A 252 9.79 -13.74 4.55
CA SER A 252 9.05 -12.58 5.04
C SER A 252 8.86 -11.46 4.01
N ARG A 253 9.25 -11.69 2.74
CA ARG A 253 9.17 -10.70 1.67
C ARG A 253 7.80 -10.71 1.01
N PHE A 254 7.45 -9.55 0.45
CA PHE A 254 6.33 -9.36 -0.46
C PHE A 254 6.83 -9.48 -1.90
N GLN A 255 6.02 -10.05 -2.78
CA GLN A 255 6.39 -10.26 -4.18
C GLN A 255 5.41 -9.57 -5.11
N CYS A 256 5.93 -8.80 -6.04
CA CYS A 256 5.16 -8.23 -7.14
C CYS A 256 4.62 -9.36 -8.04
N ARG A 257 3.31 -9.39 -8.26
CA ARG A 257 2.66 -10.38 -9.12
C ARG A 257 2.93 -10.16 -10.61
N LYS A 258 3.36 -8.94 -10.99
CA LYS A 258 3.62 -8.56 -12.39
C LYS A 258 5.05 -8.88 -12.84
N CYS A 259 6.06 -8.55 -12.03
CA CYS A 259 7.46 -8.71 -12.43
C CYS A 259 8.30 -9.60 -11.51
N GLY A 260 7.73 -10.12 -10.41
CA GLY A 260 8.44 -10.97 -9.47
C GLY A 260 9.36 -10.24 -8.47
N PHE A 261 9.46 -8.90 -8.53
CA PHE A 261 10.29 -8.11 -7.61
C PHE A 261 9.95 -8.40 -6.16
N LEU A 262 10.97 -8.61 -5.33
CA LEU A 262 10.84 -8.94 -3.90
C LEU A 262 11.15 -7.72 -3.03
N ALA A 263 10.18 -7.28 -2.24
CA ALA A 263 10.31 -6.18 -1.29
C ALA A 263 10.28 -6.69 0.16
N SER A 264 10.98 -6.00 1.07
CA SER A 264 10.95 -6.31 2.52
C SER A 264 9.70 -5.77 3.21
N SER A 265 9.03 -4.80 2.62
CA SER A 265 7.79 -4.20 3.10
C SER A 265 6.74 -4.19 1.99
N PHE A 266 5.46 -4.19 2.38
CA PHE A 266 4.37 -4.00 1.44
C PHE A 266 4.45 -2.62 0.78
N SER A 267 4.22 -2.56 -0.53
CA SER A 267 4.15 -1.33 -1.30
C SER A 267 2.97 -1.34 -2.26
N TRP A 268 2.34 -0.20 -2.44
CA TRP A 268 1.28 -0.02 -3.42
C TRP A 268 1.81 0.16 -4.84
N HIS A 269 3.04 0.66 -4.97
CA HIS A 269 3.73 0.89 -6.23
C HIS A 269 4.97 0.02 -6.31
N CYS A 270 5.15 -0.71 -7.38
CA CYS A 270 6.30 -1.59 -7.55
C CYS A 270 7.52 -0.81 -8.06
N LEU A 271 8.59 -0.79 -7.28
CA LEU A 271 9.85 -0.14 -7.67
C LEU A 271 10.54 -0.83 -8.86
N GLY A 272 10.21 -2.10 -9.15
CA GLY A 272 10.82 -2.83 -10.26
C GLY A 272 10.15 -2.61 -11.60
N CYS A 273 8.81 -2.46 -11.64
CA CYS A 273 8.07 -2.35 -12.91
C CYS A 273 7.05 -1.22 -12.96
N GLY A 274 6.99 -0.35 -11.94
CA GLY A 274 6.08 0.79 -11.89
C GLY A 274 4.59 0.44 -11.75
N ALA A 275 4.24 -0.83 -11.57
CA ALA A 275 2.83 -1.22 -11.50
C ALA A 275 2.22 -0.92 -10.12
N TRP A 276 1.01 -0.34 -10.12
CA TRP A 276 0.21 -0.15 -8.93
C TRP A 276 -0.50 -1.45 -8.52
N GLU A 277 -0.77 -1.62 -7.22
CA GLU A 277 -1.47 -2.79 -6.62
C GLU A 277 -0.95 -4.16 -7.06
N SER A 278 0.30 -4.22 -7.46
CA SER A 278 0.90 -5.44 -7.96
C SER A 278 1.47 -6.35 -6.88
N PHE A 279 1.62 -5.88 -5.64
CA PHE A 279 1.98 -6.71 -4.49
C PHE A 279 0.74 -7.36 -3.87
N SER A 280 0.87 -8.63 -3.50
CA SER A 280 -0.07 -9.25 -2.58
C SER A 280 0.24 -8.76 -1.16
N PRO A 281 -0.77 -8.44 -0.34
CA PRO A 281 -0.53 -8.14 1.08
C PRO A 281 -0.15 -9.39 1.90
N LYS A 282 -0.12 -10.56 1.28
CA LYS A 282 0.42 -11.81 1.87
C LYS A 282 1.91 -11.92 1.59
N ARG A 283 2.69 -12.32 2.59
CA ARG A 283 4.11 -12.61 2.43
C ARG A 283 4.33 -13.88 1.61
N VAL A 284 5.53 -14.07 1.08
CA VAL A 284 5.88 -15.29 0.31
C VAL A 284 5.68 -16.56 1.15
N ALA A 285 5.94 -16.50 2.45
CA ALA A 285 5.75 -17.63 3.38
C ALA A 285 4.28 -18.01 3.64
N ASP A 286 3.35 -17.11 3.34
CA ASP A 286 1.90 -17.31 3.60
C ASP A 286 1.12 -17.73 2.34
N ARG A 287 1.84 -18.08 1.26
CA ARG A 287 1.26 -18.48 -0.03
C ARG A 287 1.14 -19.99 -0.17
#